data_78d34117d19d56143be2e5713b2c28ee
#
_entry.id   78d34117d19d56143be2e5713b2c28ee
#
_cell.length_a   1.000
_cell.length_b   1.000
_cell.length_c   1.000
_cell.angle_alpha   90.00
_cell.angle_beta   90.00
_cell.angle_gamma   90.00
#
_symmetry.space_group_name_H-M   'P 1'
#
loop_
_entity.id
_entity.type
_entity.pdbx_description
1 polymer ?
#
loop_
_entity_poly.entity_id
_entity_poly.type
_entity_poly.pdbx_seq_one_letter_code
_entity_poly.pdbx_strand_id
1 'polypeptide(L)'
;MLGGIKVPYQKSFQAHSDGDIVIHALIDSMLSALGLGDIGTNFPETDEWKDCSGEKMFKLAYDKVLSAGYKLIQFDVVVITEEPKLSSFREKIVKNLSKITGLEKDMIGFKAKTSEKMGFIGN
;
A
#
# COMPACT_ATOMS: atom_id res chain seq x y z
N MET A 1 0.08 6.95 -7.62
CA MET A 1 1.12 6.66 -6.61
C MET A 1 1.16 5.18 -6.30
N LEU A 2 2.32 4.67 -6.09
CA LEU A 2 2.50 3.28 -5.75
C LEU A 2 3.67 3.18 -4.78
N GLY A 3 3.39 2.74 -3.53
CA GLY A 3 4.39 2.73 -2.47
C GLY A 3 4.97 4.10 -2.22
N GLY A 4 4.20 5.15 -2.43
CA GLY A 4 4.63 6.53 -2.28
C GLY A 4 5.37 7.09 -3.47
N ILE A 5 5.55 6.32 -4.53
CA ILE A 5 6.29 6.73 -5.73
C ILE A 5 5.31 6.92 -6.88
N LYS A 6 5.47 8.01 -7.61
CA LYS A 6 4.62 8.27 -8.76
C LYS A 6 5.04 7.38 -9.92
N VAL A 7 4.10 6.58 -10.41
CA VAL A 7 4.32 5.70 -11.56
C VAL A 7 3.52 6.25 -12.73
N PRO A 8 4.10 6.34 -13.92
CA PRO A 8 3.45 7.05 -15.03
C PRO A 8 2.16 6.43 -15.56
N TYR A 9 1.89 5.18 -15.28
CA TYR A 9 0.66 4.54 -15.73
C TYR A 9 -0.41 4.67 -14.64
N GLN A 10 -1.52 5.35 -14.98
CA GLN A 10 -2.49 5.72 -13.96
C GLN A 10 -3.84 5.02 -14.05
N LYS A 11 -4.14 4.41 -15.19
CA LYS A 11 -5.47 3.85 -15.41
C LYS A 11 -5.92 2.89 -14.32
N SER A 12 -5.03 2.02 -13.89
CA SER A 12 -5.38 0.97 -12.94
C SER A 12 -5.30 1.40 -11.48
N PHE A 13 -4.87 2.63 -11.25
CA PHE A 13 -4.61 3.10 -9.90
C PHE A 13 -5.51 4.25 -9.47
N GLN A 14 -6.60 4.42 -10.15
CA GLN A 14 -7.57 5.42 -9.75
C GLN A 14 -8.27 4.94 -8.49
N ALA A 15 -8.31 5.80 -7.50
CA ALA A 15 -8.95 5.48 -6.25
C ALA A 15 -9.19 6.74 -5.48
N HIS A 16 -9.86 6.59 -4.35
CA HIS A 16 -10.01 7.67 -3.39
C HIS A 16 -8.62 8.00 -2.83
N SER A 17 -8.47 9.14 -2.19
CA SER A 17 -7.20 9.69 -1.71
C SER A 17 -6.20 9.78 -2.88
N ASP A 18 -4.97 9.39 -2.71
CA ASP A 18 -3.96 9.49 -3.77
C ASP A 18 -3.86 8.22 -4.61
N GLY A 19 -4.71 7.24 -4.35
CA GLY A 19 -4.77 6.01 -5.14
C GLY A 19 -3.61 5.05 -4.95
N ASP A 20 -2.91 5.14 -3.83
CA ASP A 20 -1.77 4.27 -3.56
C ASP A 20 -2.23 2.90 -3.06
N ILE A 21 -2.38 1.96 -3.98
CA ILE A 21 -2.89 0.64 -3.66
C ILE A 21 -1.94 -0.18 -2.80
N VAL A 22 -0.63 0.09 -2.89
CA VAL A 22 0.35 -0.64 -2.07
C VAL A 22 0.21 -0.23 -0.61
N ILE A 23 0.17 1.06 -0.35
CA ILE A 23 0.02 1.55 1.01
C ILE A 23 -1.34 1.19 1.57
N HIS A 24 -2.40 1.27 0.76
CA HIS A 24 -3.73 0.89 1.21
C HIS A 24 -3.80 -0.59 1.58
N ALA A 25 -3.17 -1.46 0.80
CA ALA A 25 -3.15 -2.88 1.11
C ALA A 25 -2.37 -3.16 2.41
N LEU A 26 -1.28 -2.44 2.62
CA LEU A 26 -0.50 -2.58 3.84
C LEU A 26 -1.31 -2.16 5.06
N ILE A 27 -2.01 -1.04 4.97
CA ILE A 27 -2.87 -0.57 6.05
C ILE A 27 -3.94 -1.61 6.36
N ASP A 28 -4.63 -2.11 5.33
CA ASP A 28 -5.68 -3.11 5.50
C ASP A 28 -5.15 -4.36 6.21
N SER A 29 -3.99 -4.85 5.76
CA SER A 29 -3.45 -6.08 6.33
C SER A 29 -3.06 -5.90 7.80
N MET A 30 -2.51 -4.74 8.16
CA MET A 30 -2.17 -4.45 9.55
C MET A 30 -3.40 -4.40 10.43
N LEU A 31 -4.39 -3.61 10.03
CA LEU A 31 -5.58 -3.41 10.84
C LEU A 31 -6.40 -4.68 10.97
N SER A 32 -6.58 -5.37 9.86
CA SER A 32 -7.39 -6.60 9.85
C SER A 32 -6.74 -7.72 10.64
N ALA A 33 -5.42 -7.82 10.60
CA ALA A 33 -4.70 -8.84 11.35
C ALA A 33 -4.93 -8.71 12.86
N LEU A 34 -5.19 -7.50 13.32
CA LEU A 34 -5.41 -7.23 14.75
C LEU A 34 -6.88 -7.04 15.11
N GLY A 35 -7.78 -7.24 14.15
CA GLY A 35 -9.19 -7.05 14.41
C GLY A 35 -9.59 -5.60 14.62
N LEU A 36 -8.83 -4.66 14.07
CA LEU A 36 -9.07 -3.23 14.23
C LEU A 36 -9.88 -2.62 13.07
N GLY A 37 -10.52 -3.47 12.28
CA GLY A 37 -11.28 -3.02 11.12
C GLY A 37 -10.41 -3.02 9.88
N ASP A 38 -10.78 -2.21 8.92
CA ASP A 38 -10.05 -2.09 7.66
C ASP A 38 -9.90 -0.62 7.31
N ILE A 39 -9.33 -0.36 6.13
CA ILE A 39 -9.10 1.02 5.71
C ILE A 39 -10.43 1.76 5.51
N GLY A 40 -11.45 1.07 5.01
CA GLY A 40 -12.75 1.70 4.77
C GLY A 40 -13.48 2.08 6.04
N THR A 41 -13.36 1.29 7.11
CA THR A 41 -14.00 1.60 8.38
C THR A 41 -13.25 2.68 9.15
N ASN A 42 -11.93 2.74 9.01
CA ASN A 42 -11.12 3.73 9.71
C ASN A 42 -10.98 5.04 8.94
N PHE A 43 -11.04 4.97 7.63
CA PHE A 43 -10.89 6.14 6.75
C PHE A 43 -11.99 6.13 5.70
N PRO A 44 -13.25 6.33 6.11
CA PRO A 44 -14.36 6.27 5.15
C PRO A 44 -14.24 7.37 4.09
N GLU A 45 -14.93 7.15 2.97
CA GLU A 45 -14.88 8.09 1.85
C GLU A 45 -15.69 9.34 2.17
N THR A 46 -15.10 10.21 2.96
CA THR A 46 -15.68 11.49 3.35
C THR A 46 -14.70 12.60 3.00
N ASP A 47 -15.16 13.84 3.08
CA ASP A 47 -14.30 14.98 2.77
C ASP A 47 -13.07 15.04 3.66
N GLU A 48 -13.17 14.52 4.89
CA GLU A 48 -12.06 14.52 5.82
C GLU A 48 -10.86 13.74 5.28
N TRP A 49 -11.12 12.63 4.57
CA TRP A 49 -10.04 11.76 4.08
C TRP A 49 -9.81 11.88 2.58
N LYS A 50 -10.61 12.70 1.91
CA LYS A 50 -10.43 12.95 0.51
C LYS A 50 -9.06 13.59 0.29
N ASP A 51 -8.34 13.09 -0.69
CA ASP A 51 -7.00 13.57 -1.03
C ASP A 51 -5.96 13.39 0.08
N CYS A 52 -6.27 12.60 1.10
CA CYS A 52 -5.30 12.27 2.13
C CYS A 52 -4.19 11.41 1.55
N SER A 53 -2.94 11.74 1.84
CA SER A 53 -1.83 10.95 1.32
C SER A 53 -1.79 9.58 1.98
N GLY A 54 -1.27 8.59 1.25
CA GLY A 54 -1.10 7.26 1.79
C GLY A 54 -0.16 7.24 2.98
N GLU A 55 0.88 8.06 2.94
CA GLU A 55 1.83 8.15 4.04
C GLU A 55 1.14 8.62 5.33
N LYS A 56 0.30 9.63 5.21
CA LYS A 56 -0.45 10.15 6.37
C LYS A 56 -1.42 9.10 6.90
N MET A 57 -2.13 8.42 6.00
CA MET A 57 -3.05 7.36 6.40
C MET A 57 -2.32 6.21 7.09
N PHE A 58 -1.14 5.84 6.56
CA PHE A 58 -0.33 4.81 7.19
C PHE A 58 0.05 5.20 8.62
N LYS A 59 0.50 6.42 8.79
CA LYS A 59 0.93 6.90 10.10
C LYS A 59 -0.21 6.81 11.12
N LEU A 60 -1.40 7.24 10.73
CA LEU A 60 -2.56 7.19 11.60
C LEU A 60 -2.97 5.74 11.92
N ALA A 61 -2.93 4.86 10.92
CA ALA A 61 -3.24 3.46 11.11
C ALA A 61 -2.20 2.78 12.02
N TYR A 62 -0.93 3.10 11.80
CA TYR A 62 0.13 2.50 12.60
C TYR A 62 0.07 2.93 14.06
N ASP A 63 -0.37 4.16 14.32
CA ASP A 63 -0.59 4.59 15.70
C ASP A 63 -1.60 3.70 16.42
N LYS A 64 -2.63 3.23 15.70
CA LYS A 64 -3.60 2.31 16.26
C LYS A 64 -2.98 0.95 16.55
N VAL A 65 -2.10 0.48 15.67
CA VAL A 65 -1.38 -0.77 15.86
C VAL A 65 -0.51 -0.70 17.12
N LEU A 66 0.25 0.38 17.24
CA LEU A 66 1.13 0.59 18.38
C LEU A 66 0.32 0.71 19.67
N SER A 67 -0.79 1.42 19.64
CA SER A 67 -1.66 1.57 20.82
C SER A 67 -2.24 0.23 21.28
N ALA A 68 -2.40 -0.71 20.35
CA ALA A 68 -2.89 -2.05 20.67
C ALA A 68 -1.78 -2.96 21.21
N GLY A 69 -0.56 -2.47 21.32
CA GLY A 69 0.56 -3.23 21.87
C GLY A 69 1.34 -4.03 20.84
N TYR A 70 1.21 -3.72 19.56
CA TYR A 70 1.89 -4.44 18.50
C TYR A 70 2.75 -3.50 17.67
N LYS A 71 3.62 -4.06 16.87
CA LYS A 71 4.39 -3.29 15.92
C LYS A 71 4.58 -4.11 14.64
N LEU A 72 4.78 -3.41 13.54
CA LEU A 72 5.06 -4.02 12.25
C LEU A 72 6.51 -4.49 12.24
N ILE A 73 6.75 -5.75 11.86
CA ILE A 73 8.10 -6.31 11.81
C ILE A 73 8.55 -6.49 10.37
N GLN A 74 7.65 -7.00 9.51
CA GLN A 74 7.95 -7.18 8.11
C GLN A 74 6.65 -7.26 7.33
N PHE A 75 6.74 -7.08 6.01
CA PHE A 75 5.60 -7.32 5.14
C PHE A 75 6.08 -7.69 3.75
N ASP A 76 5.21 -8.31 2.99
CA ASP A 76 5.47 -8.67 1.60
C ASP A 76 4.26 -8.23 0.78
N VAL A 77 4.51 -7.58 -0.33
CA VAL A 77 3.47 -7.09 -1.23
C VAL A 77 3.68 -7.67 -2.61
N VAL A 78 2.61 -8.16 -3.19
CA VAL A 78 2.59 -8.61 -4.58
C VAL A 78 1.62 -7.72 -5.33
N VAL A 79 2.11 -7.04 -6.35
CA VAL A 79 1.27 -6.23 -7.24
C VAL A 79 1.05 -7.02 -8.52
N ILE A 80 -0.21 -7.26 -8.86
CA ILE A 80 -0.55 -7.96 -10.08
C ILE A 80 -1.06 -6.94 -11.08
N THR A 81 -0.36 -6.81 -12.19
CA THR A 81 -0.70 -5.82 -13.20
C THR A 81 -0.15 -6.25 -14.56
N GLU A 82 -0.87 -5.92 -15.61
CA GLU A 82 -0.37 -6.17 -16.97
C GLU A 82 0.60 -5.10 -17.41
N GLU A 83 0.44 -3.90 -16.91
CA GLU A 83 1.30 -2.75 -17.16
C GLU A 83 1.16 -1.79 -15.99
N PRO A 84 2.13 -0.92 -15.77
CA PRO A 84 3.44 -0.84 -16.40
C PRO A 84 4.38 -1.89 -15.84
N LYS A 85 5.55 -1.99 -16.44
CA LYS A 85 6.58 -2.86 -15.89
C LYS A 85 7.15 -2.17 -14.65
N LEU A 86 6.83 -2.71 -13.50
CA LEU A 86 7.19 -2.07 -12.24
C LEU A 86 8.60 -2.39 -11.77
N SER A 87 9.30 -3.30 -12.44
CA SER A 87 10.64 -3.68 -12.03
C SER A 87 11.61 -2.49 -11.99
N SER A 88 11.43 -1.52 -12.89
CA SER A 88 12.29 -0.33 -12.91
C SER A 88 12.01 0.62 -11.75
N PHE A 89 10.91 0.45 -11.05
CA PHE A 89 10.55 1.28 -9.92
C PHE A 89 10.73 0.58 -8.58
N ARG A 90 11.09 -0.69 -8.62
CA ARG A 90 11.14 -1.51 -7.40
C ARG A 90 12.02 -0.91 -6.31
N GLU A 91 13.23 -0.52 -6.67
CA GLU A 91 14.15 0.04 -5.68
C GLU A 91 13.61 1.31 -5.03
N LYS A 92 13.03 2.18 -5.85
CA LYS A 92 12.46 3.43 -5.35
C LYS A 92 11.28 3.16 -4.41
N ILE A 93 10.44 2.22 -4.79
CA ILE A 93 9.27 1.87 -4.00
C ILE A 93 9.71 1.27 -2.65
N VAL A 94 10.62 0.31 -2.67
CA VAL A 94 11.11 -0.32 -1.44
C VAL A 94 11.79 0.70 -0.54
N LYS A 95 12.61 1.58 -1.14
CA LYS A 95 13.27 2.64 -0.38
C LYS A 95 12.26 3.54 0.31
N ASN A 96 11.22 3.93 -0.40
CA ASN A 96 10.22 4.81 0.17
C ASN A 96 9.36 4.11 1.22
N LEU A 97 9.03 2.84 0.99
CA LEU A 97 8.30 2.07 1.99
C LEU A 97 9.12 1.89 3.25
N SER A 98 10.43 1.70 3.12
CA SER A 98 11.33 1.64 4.26
C SER A 98 11.29 2.95 5.05
N LYS A 99 11.27 4.06 4.35
CA LYS A 99 11.20 5.38 4.98
C LYS A 99 9.88 5.57 5.73
N ILE A 100 8.78 5.20 5.10
CA ILE A 100 7.44 5.37 5.69
C ILE A 100 7.23 4.48 6.90
N THR A 101 7.65 3.22 6.81
CA THR A 101 7.39 2.22 7.85
C THR A 101 8.44 2.16 8.94
N GLY A 102 9.63 2.65 8.65
CA GLY A 102 10.76 2.52 9.58
C GLY A 102 11.43 1.16 9.55
N LEU A 103 11.02 0.29 8.64
CA LEU A 103 11.61 -1.04 8.52
C LEU A 103 12.84 -1.01 7.61
N GLU A 104 13.79 -1.90 7.89
CA GLU A 104 14.93 -2.11 7.00
C GLU A 104 14.43 -2.71 5.69
N LYS A 105 15.14 -2.44 4.59
CA LYS A 105 14.72 -2.90 3.27
C LYS A 105 14.59 -4.42 3.17
N ASP A 106 15.42 -5.16 3.90
CA ASP A 106 15.37 -6.61 3.87
C ASP A 106 14.16 -7.18 4.60
N MET A 107 13.40 -6.34 5.30
CA MET A 107 12.14 -6.73 5.92
C MET A 107 10.94 -6.37 5.05
N ILE A 108 11.19 -5.89 3.84
CA ILE A 108 10.14 -5.47 2.92
C ILE A 108 10.25 -6.31 1.65
N GLY A 109 9.22 -7.12 1.39
CA GLY A 109 9.10 -7.84 0.14
C GLY A 109 8.23 -7.05 -0.82
N PHE A 110 8.67 -6.91 -2.05
CA PHE A 110 7.89 -6.27 -3.09
C PHE A 110 8.10 -7.01 -4.40
N LYS A 111 7.02 -7.49 -4.97
CA LYS A 111 7.05 -8.20 -6.25
C LYS A 111 5.97 -7.67 -7.16
N ALA A 112 6.29 -7.51 -8.42
CA ALA A 112 5.33 -7.17 -9.44
C ALA A 112 5.24 -8.35 -10.40
N LYS A 113 4.04 -8.82 -10.64
CA LYS A 113 3.79 -9.97 -11.49
C LYS A 113 2.64 -9.66 -12.44
N THR A 114 2.62 -10.36 -13.57
CA THR A 114 1.47 -10.27 -14.47
C THR A 114 0.60 -11.49 -14.27
N SER A 115 -0.66 -11.37 -14.65
CA SER A 115 -1.57 -12.53 -14.71
C SER A 115 -1.40 -13.28 -16.03
N GLU A 116 -0.53 -12.80 -16.91
CA GLU A 116 -0.36 -13.30 -18.29
C GLU A 116 -1.69 -13.30 -19.05
N LYS A 117 -2.55 -12.32 -18.70
CA LYS A 117 -3.86 -12.13 -19.29
C LYS A 117 -4.78 -13.33 -19.11
N MET A 118 -4.57 -14.07 -18.03
CA MET A 118 -5.38 -15.24 -17.71
C MET A 118 -6.38 -14.92 -16.61
N GLY A 119 -7.53 -15.54 -16.71
CA GLY A 119 -8.57 -15.38 -15.71
C GLY A 119 -9.14 -13.98 -15.68
N PHE A 120 -9.59 -13.55 -14.52
CA PHE A 120 -10.22 -12.25 -14.33
C PHE A 120 -9.24 -11.20 -13.81
N ILE A 121 -8.02 -11.59 -13.53
CA ILE A 121 -7.00 -10.66 -13.01
C ILE A 121 -6.26 -10.09 -14.22
N GLY A 122 -6.13 -8.77 -14.28
CA GLY A 122 -5.42 -8.10 -15.35
C GLY A 122 -6.25 -7.82 -16.61
N ASN A 123 -7.51 -8.13 -16.57
CA ASN A 123 -8.40 -7.89 -17.71
C ASN A 123 -9.17 -6.61 -17.55
#